data_94206c2785af067a17d697b19d0860a8
#
_entry.id   94206c2785af067a17d697b19d0860a8
#
_cell.length_a   1.000
_cell.length_b   1.000
_cell.length_c   1.000
_cell.angle_alpha   90.00
_cell.angle_beta   90.00
_cell.angle_gamma   90.00
#
_symmetry.space_group_name_H-M   'P 1'
#
loop_
_entity.id
_entity.type
_entity.pdbx_description
1 polymer ?
#
loop_
_entity_poly.entity_id
_entity_poly.type
_entity_poly.pdbx_seq_one_letter_code
_entity_poly.pdbx_strand_id
1 'polypeptide(L)'
;MSKSKSIVSLLYIAILTLGCSEPDDRTASNPPVLYVEDVDAEMNDAISTAKKTLSFFEKNWQTMESDGVSVKFALPTSDGELEHIWFTPTSFNGNDVTGRCANDPVKVPSLKLGDIRTVSRDDVSDWMIVIGNRCFGGYTIRVLAQREPGAAPPLEFVDPTQD
;
A
#
# COMPACT_ATOMS: atom_id res chain seq x y z
N MET A 1 -17.89 -18.05 17.07
CA MET A 1 -17.54 -16.69 16.65
C MET A 1 -16.27 -16.80 15.81
N SER A 2 -16.40 -16.74 14.50
CA SER A 2 -15.24 -16.77 13.59
C SER A 2 -14.52 -15.42 13.71
N LYS A 3 -13.23 -15.44 14.04
CA LYS A 3 -12.41 -14.23 14.01
C LYS A 3 -12.01 -14.00 12.56
N SER A 4 -12.48 -12.92 11.96
CA SER A 4 -12.04 -12.48 10.63
C SER A 4 -10.57 -12.05 10.70
N LYS A 5 -9.78 -12.40 9.72
CA LYS A 5 -8.37 -12.05 9.59
C LYS A 5 -8.16 -11.24 8.33
N SER A 6 -7.58 -10.08 8.47
CA SER A 6 -7.24 -9.20 7.34
C SER A 6 -5.80 -9.46 6.87
N ILE A 7 -5.58 -9.50 5.57
CA ILE A 7 -4.25 -9.74 4.98
C ILE A 7 -3.66 -8.40 4.55
N VAL A 8 -2.49 -8.07 5.07
CA VAL A 8 -1.73 -6.87 4.71
C VAL A 8 -0.46 -7.28 3.96
N SER A 9 -0.36 -6.88 2.70
CA SER A 9 0.81 -7.15 1.87
C SER A 9 1.77 -5.95 1.86
N LEU A 10 3.04 -6.21 2.10
CA LEU A 10 4.09 -5.21 2.14
C LEU A 10 4.64 -4.93 0.74
N LEU A 11 4.70 -3.67 0.33
CA LEU A 11 5.27 -3.26 -0.96
C LEU A 11 6.79 -3.14 -0.84
N TYR A 12 7.51 -3.89 -1.66
CA TYR A 12 8.95 -3.69 -1.85
C TYR A 12 9.16 -2.65 -2.95
N ILE A 13 9.67 -1.48 -2.58
CA ILE A 13 10.07 -0.46 -3.56
C ILE A 13 11.45 -0.87 -4.06
N ALA A 14 11.54 -1.43 -5.27
CA ALA A 14 12.81 -1.68 -5.94
C ALA A 14 13.39 -0.34 -6.43
N ILE A 15 14.42 0.15 -5.77
CA ILE A 15 15.25 1.25 -6.28
C ILE A 15 16.11 0.67 -7.38
N LEU A 16 15.81 1.01 -8.63
CA LEU A 16 16.63 0.68 -9.78
C LEU A 16 17.90 1.53 -9.78
N THR A 17 18.99 0.99 -9.25
CA THR A 17 20.33 1.50 -9.56
C THR A 17 20.74 0.91 -10.91
N LEU A 18 20.96 1.78 -11.92
CA LEU A 18 21.57 1.39 -13.18
C LEU A 18 23.03 0.94 -12.92
N GLY A 19 23.22 -0.36 -12.75
CA GLY A 19 24.51 -1.00 -12.76
C GLY A 19 24.41 -2.24 -13.62
N CYS A 20 25.07 -2.26 -14.77
CA CYS A 20 25.24 -3.48 -15.58
C CYS A 20 26.00 -4.52 -14.78
N SER A 21 25.37 -5.62 -14.41
CA SER A 21 26.00 -6.87 -14.00
C SER A 21 25.03 -8.02 -14.24
N GLU A 22 25.55 -9.15 -14.60
CA GLU A 22 24.94 -10.40 -15.09
C GLU A 22 23.77 -10.93 -14.23
N PRO A 23 22.91 -11.81 -14.82
CA PRO A 23 21.73 -12.33 -14.14
C PRO A 23 22.15 -13.32 -13.04
N ASP A 24 22.14 -12.86 -11.81
CA ASP A 24 22.19 -13.71 -10.61
C ASP A 24 20.77 -14.21 -10.35
N ASP A 25 20.58 -15.53 -10.37
CA ASP A 25 19.35 -16.26 -10.06
C ASP A 25 18.97 -16.02 -8.60
N ARG A 26 18.43 -14.82 -8.30
CA ARG A 26 17.77 -14.55 -7.03
C ARG A 26 16.29 -14.84 -7.22
N THR A 27 15.89 -15.99 -6.75
CA THR A 27 14.50 -16.28 -6.43
C THR A 27 13.86 -15.02 -5.84
N ALA A 28 12.94 -14.41 -6.57
CA ALA A 28 12.15 -13.29 -6.08
C ALA A 28 11.42 -13.76 -4.81
N SER A 29 11.98 -13.41 -3.66
CA SER A 29 11.30 -13.66 -2.40
C SER A 29 10.08 -12.73 -2.37
N ASN A 30 8.89 -13.31 -2.48
CA ASN A 30 7.66 -12.60 -2.21
C ASN A 30 7.79 -11.91 -0.83
N PRO A 31 7.43 -10.62 -0.73
CA PRO A 31 7.44 -9.95 0.57
C PRO A 31 6.54 -10.73 1.55
N PRO A 32 6.89 -10.75 2.83
CA PRO A 32 6.11 -11.49 3.82
C PRO A 32 4.68 -10.98 3.85
N VAL A 33 3.72 -11.90 3.83
CA VAL A 33 2.30 -11.61 4.03
C VAL A 33 2.05 -11.57 5.52
N LEU A 34 1.69 -10.42 6.06
CA LEU A 34 1.34 -10.25 7.47
C LEU A 34 -0.18 -10.32 7.65
N TYR A 35 -0.62 -11.20 8.52
CA TYR A 35 -2.01 -11.32 8.90
C TYR A 35 -2.31 -10.40 10.08
N VAL A 36 -3.31 -9.51 9.91
CA VAL A 36 -3.75 -8.58 10.94
C VAL A 36 -5.16 -8.99 11.38
N GLU A 37 -5.40 -9.05 12.68
CA GLU A 37 -6.73 -9.35 13.22
C GLU A 37 -7.64 -8.10 13.11
N ASP A 38 -8.95 -8.29 12.89
CA ASP A 38 -9.95 -7.21 12.76
C ASP A 38 -10.08 -6.33 14.03
N VAL A 39 -9.59 -6.81 15.16
CA VAL A 39 -9.56 -6.09 16.44
C VAL A 39 -8.28 -5.31 16.69
N ASP A 40 -7.43 -5.15 15.66
CA ASP A 40 -6.18 -4.40 15.77
C ASP A 40 -6.44 -2.90 15.78
N ALA A 41 -6.50 -2.33 16.97
CA ALA A 41 -6.82 -0.92 17.17
C ALA A 41 -5.80 0.02 16.50
N GLU A 42 -4.50 -0.29 16.56
CA GLU A 42 -3.45 0.55 15.96
C GLU A 42 -3.56 0.55 14.43
N MET A 43 -3.82 -0.61 13.83
CA MET A 43 -4.00 -0.72 12.39
C MET A 43 -5.27 0.00 11.93
N ASN A 44 -6.36 -0.12 12.69
CA ASN A 44 -7.61 0.58 12.39
C ASN A 44 -7.46 2.10 12.52
N ASP A 45 -6.71 2.59 13.50
CA ASP A 45 -6.39 4.01 13.65
C ASP A 45 -5.52 4.52 12.49
N ALA A 46 -4.55 3.71 12.03
CA ALA A 46 -3.73 4.01 10.87
C ALA A 46 -4.59 4.14 9.60
N ILE A 47 -5.50 3.19 9.35
CA ILE A 47 -6.44 3.23 8.22
C ILE A 47 -7.35 4.46 8.31
N SER A 48 -7.88 4.76 9.51
CA SER A 48 -8.69 5.95 9.73
C SER A 48 -7.94 7.23 9.41
N THR A 49 -6.67 7.32 9.81
CA THR A 49 -5.79 8.46 9.54
C THR A 49 -5.50 8.59 8.05
N ALA A 50 -5.23 7.47 7.36
CA ALA A 50 -5.04 7.45 5.91
C ALA A 50 -6.27 8.01 5.17
N LYS A 51 -7.47 7.60 5.57
CA LYS A 51 -8.72 8.12 4.98
C LYS A 51 -8.90 9.61 5.22
N LYS A 52 -8.62 10.11 6.43
CA LYS A 52 -8.73 11.53 6.77
C LYS A 52 -7.78 12.42 5.99
N THR A 53 -6.61 11.90 5.64
CA THR A 53 -5.54 12.64 4.95
C THR A 53 -5.49 12.35 3.45
N LEU A 54 -6.40 11.55 2.91
CA LEU A 54 -6.42 11.15 1.50
C LEU A 54 -6.51 12.34 0.53
N SER A 55 -7.16 13.44 0.94
CA SER A 55 -7.24 14.67 0.15
C SER A 55 -5.87 15.28 -0.13
N PHE A 56 -4.90 15.16 0.78
CA PHE A 56 -3.53 15.56 0.52
C PHE A 56 -2.92 14.73 -0.61
N PHE A 57 -3.09 13.42 -0.58
CA PHE A 57 -2.63 12.54 -1.64
C PHE A 57 -3.24 12.90 -2.99
N GLU A 58 -4.58 13.04 -3.05
CA GLU A 58 -5.31 13.38 -4.27
C GLU A 58 -4.82 14.69 -4.91
N LYS A 59 -4.47 15.68 -4.10
CA LYS A 59 -3.95 16.97 -4.57
C LYS A 59 -2.51 16.87 -5.09
N ASN A 60 -1.70 15.98 -4.54
CA ASN A 60 -0.24 16.03 -4.66
C ASN A 60 0.39 14.87 -5.45
N TRP A 61 -0.30 13.73 -5.63
CA TRP A 61 0.30 12.53 -6.23
C TRP A 61 0.84 12.69 -7.66
N GLN A 62 0.33 13.67 -8.43
CA GLN A 62 0.79 13.98 -9.78
C GLN A 62 1.72 15.19 -9.84
N THR A 63 1.72 16.04 -8.80
CA THR A 63 2.41 17.34 -8.82
C THR A 63 3.72 17.32 -8.05
N MET A 64 3.86 16.44 -7.06
CA MET A 64 5.12 16.25 -6.36
C MET A 64 6.07 15.42 -7.22
N GLU A 65 7.30 15.89 -7.37
CA GLU A 65 8.39 15.09 -7.96
C GLU A 65 8.71 13.97 -6.99
N SER A 66 8.20 12.76 -7.26
CA SER A 66 8.30 11.60 -6.37
C SER A 66 8.96 10.42 -7.05
N ASP A 67 9.64 9.60 -6.25
CA ASP A 67 10.22 8.32 -6.70
C ASP A 67 9.15 7.22 -6.79
N GLY A 68 8.02 7.41 -6.12
CA GLY A 68 6.91 6.48 -6.19
C GLY A 68 5.65 6.98 -5.48
N VAL A 69 4.52 6.61 -6.04
CA VAL A 69 3.18 6.88 -5.48
C VAL A 69 2.39 5.59 -5.43
N SER A 70 1.67 5.36 -4.35
CA SER A 70 0.83 4.17 -4.19
C SER A 70 -0.40 4.46 -3.35
N VAL A 71 -1.48 3.75 -3.64
CA VAL A 71 -2.72 3.73 -2.87
C VAL A 71 -3.07 2.30 -2.52
N LYS A 72 -3.49 2.03 -1.31
CA LYS A 72 -3.86 0.70 -0.82
C LYS A 72 -5.37 0.60 -0.69
N PHE A 73 -5.93 -0.48 -1.18
CA PHE A 73 -7.36 -0.79 -1.07
C PHE A 73 -7.61 -2.04 -0.26
N ALA A 74 -8.66 -2.02 0.56
CA ALA A 74 -9.22 -3.19 1.21
C ALA A 74 -10.19 -3.88 0.25
N LEU A 75 -9.79 -4.99 -0.35
CA LEU A 75 -10.57 -5.70 -1.37
C LEU A 75 -11.17 -6.99 -0.81
N PRO A 76 -12.42 -7.32 -1.15
CA PRO A 76 -13.06 -8.55 -0.69
C PRO A 76 -12.38 -9.78 -1.28
N THR A 77 -12.17 -10.77 -0.43
CA THR A 77 -11.61 -12.08 -0.79
C THR A 77 -12.71 -13.10 -1.04
N SER A 78 -12.35 -14.26 -1.59
CA SER A 78 -13.30 -15.35 -1.87
C SER A 78 -13.91 -15.98 -0.60
N ASP A 79 -13.27 -15.83 0.54
CA ASP A 79 -13.74 -16.32 1.86
C ASP A 79 -14.47 -15.27 2.69
N GLY A 80 -14.70 -14.06 2.12
CA GLY A 80 -15.47 -12.99 2.75
C GLY A 80 -14.65 -12.12 3.71
N GLU A 81 -13.31 -12.30 3.72
CA GLU A 81 -12.38 -11.42 4.42
C GLU A 81 -11.96 -10.22 3.54
N LEU A 82 -11.05 -9.40 4.02
CA LEU A 82 -10.44 -8.30 3.25
C LEU A 82 -8.95 -8.57 3.06
N GLU A 83 -8.47 -8.33 1.84
CA GLU A 83 -7.05 -8.29 1.51
C GLU A 83 -6.67 -6.88 1.10
N HIS A 84 -5.60 -6.35 1.72
CA HIS A 84 -5.12 -5.01 1.48
C HIS A 84 -4.04 -5.00 0.39
N ILE A 85 -4.40 -4.50 -0.79
CA ILE A 85 -3.56 -4.53 -2.00
C ILE A 85 -3.12 -3.13 -2.37
N TRP A 86 -1.84 -2.96 -2.69
CA TRP A 86 -1.27 -1.73 -3.21
C TRP A 86 -1.52 -1.60 -4.72
N PHE A 87 -1.81 -0.38 -5.14
CA PHE A 87 -1.96 0.01 -6.54
C PHE A 87 -1.13 1.24 -6.83
N THR A 88 -0.51 1.28 -8.02
CA THR A 88 -0.01 2.53 -8.59
C THR A 88 -1.18 3.25 -9.25
N PRO A 89 -1.64 4.41 -8.76
CA PRO A 89 -2.80 5.10 -9.31
C PRO A 89 -2.52 5.64 -10.71
N THR A 90 -3.55 5.67 -11.54
CA THR A 90 -3.52 6.27 -12.87
C THR A 90 -4.56 7.38 -13.03
N SER A 91 -5.65 7.33 -12.27
CA SER A 91 -6.64 8.41 -12.23
C SER A 91 -7.49 8.38 -10.96
N PHE A 92 -7.96 9.57 -10.57
CA PHE A 92 -9.03 9.79 -9.59
C PHE A 92 -10.17 10.50 -10.31
N ASN A 93 -11.38 9.95 -10.26
CA ASN A 93 -12.56 10.52 -10.89
C ASN A 93 -13.77 10.40 -9.94
N GLY A 94 -14.02 11.44 -9.17
CA GLY A 94 -15.05 11.40 -8.13
C GLY A 94 -14.76 10.34 -7.07
N ASN A 95 -15.62 9.34 -6.95
CA ASN A 95 -15.44 8.23 -6.02
C ASN A 95 -14.68 7.04 -6.60
N ASP A 96 -14.23 7.12 -7.85
CA ASP A 96 -13.53 6.05 -8.55
C ASP A 96 -12.03 6.33 -8.59
N VAL A 97 -11.23 5.36 -8.18
CA VAL A 97 -9.79 5.36 -8.30
C VAL A 97 -9.37 4.22 -9.22
N THR A 98 -8.74 4.56 -10.34
CA THR A 98 -8.17 3.56 -11.25
C THR A 98 -6.67 3.46 -11.01
N GLY A 99 -6.16 2.24 -10.94
CA GLY A 99 -4.74 2.00 -10.74
C GLY A 99 -4.31 0.63 -11.24
N ARG A 100 -2.99 0.43 -11.25
CA ARG A 100 -2.34 -0.83 -11.59
C ARG A 100 -1.99 -1.57 -10.30
N CYS A 101 -2.40 -2.82 -10.18
CA CYS A 101 -2.06 -3.70 -9.05
C CYS A 101 -0.52 -3.82 -8.92
N ALA A 102 0.02 -3.47 -7.76
CA ALA A 102 1.45 -3.30 -7.53
C ALA A 102 2.07 -4.40 -6.66
N ASN A 103 1.28 -5.35 -6.16
CA ASN A 103 1.75 -6.56 -5.48
C ASN A 103 0.86 -7.75 -5.82
N ASP A 104 1.37 -8.97 -5.63
CA ASP A 104 0.62 -10.18 -5.93
C ASP A 104 -0.52 -10.39 -4.93
N PRO A 105 -1.79 -10.45 -5.38
CA PRO A 105 -2.91 -10.82 -4.53
C PRO A 105 -2.85 -12.29 -4.15
N VAL A 106 -3.24 -12.61 -2.91
CA VAL A 106 -3.28 -13.99 -2.42
C VAL A 106 -4.66 -14.61 -2.54
N LYS A 107 -5.70 -13.85 -2.20
CA LYS A 107 -7.09 -14.35 -2.10
C LYS A 107 -8.12 -13.53 -2.88
N VAL A 108 -7.75 -12.39 -3.46
CA VAL A 108 -8.69 -11.55 -4.24
C VAL A 108 -8.96 -12.23 -5.59
N PRO A 109 -10.22 -12.63 -5.89
CA PRO A 109 -10.53 -13.35 -7.11
C PRO A 109 -10.20 -12.53 -8.37
N SER A 110 -9.58 -13.19 -9.35
CA SER A 110 -9.33 -12.65 -10.69
C SER A 110 -8.46 -11.38 -10.73
N LEU A 111 -7.75 -11.04 -9.64
CA LEU A 111 -6.79 -9.96 -9.62
C LEU A 111 -5.36 -10.52 -9.65
N LYS A 112 -4.50 -9.93 -10.49
CA LYS A 112 -3.08 -10.29 -10.63
C LYS A 112 -2.22 -9.05 -10.58
N LEU A 113 -0.95 -9.25 -10.25
CA LEU A 113 0.07 -8.20 -10.38
C LEU A 113 0.04 -7.60 -11.79
N GLY A 114 -0.01 -6.28 -11.88
CA GLY A 114 -0.04 -5.53 -13.13
C GLY A 114 -1.42 -5.28 -13.72
N ASP A 115 -2.46 -5.94 -13.23
CA ASP A 115 -3.83 -5.70 -13.70
C ASP A 115 -4.27 -4.26 -13.38
N ILE A 116 -5.04 -3.67 -14.30
CA ILE A 116 -5.67 -2.37 -14.08
C ILE A 116 -7.08 -2.61 -13.53
N ARG A 117 -7.39 -1.94 -12.43
CA ARG A 117 -8.71 -2.02 -11.80
C ARG A 117 -9.16 -0.65 -11.33
N THR A 118 -10.48 -0.43 -11.41
CA THR A 118 -11.15 0.70 -10.77
C THR A 118 -11.77 0.23 -9.46
N VAL A 119 -11.48 0.95 -8.38
CA VAL A 119 -11.90 0.63 -7.01
C VAL A 119 -12.52 1.88 -6.39
N SER A 120 -13.48 1.69 -5.49
CA SER A 120 -14.08 2.80 -4.76
C SER A 120 -13.05 3.50 -3.87
N ARG A 121 -13.09 4.83 -3.85
CA ARG A 121 -12.32 5.66 -2.92
C ARG A 121 -12.61 5.31 -1.45
N ASP A 122 -13.81 4.84 -1.16
CA ASP A 122 -14.23 4.45 0.20
C ASP A 122 -13.48 3.20 0.70
N ASP A 123 -12.97 2.36 -0.23
CA ASP A 123 -12.18 1.17 0.08
C ASP A 123 -10.69 1.48 0.29
N VAL A 124 -10.27 2.75 0.18
CA VAL A 124 -8.88 3.14 0.48
C VAL A 124 -8.56 2.82 1.94
N SER A 125 -7.45 2.13 2.16
CA SER A 125 -6.96 1.78 3.49
C SER A 125 -5.59 2.39 3.82
N ASP A 126 -4.86 2.84 2.81
CA ASP A 126 -3.62 3.61 2.99
C ASP A 126 -3.23 4.32 1.68
N TRP A 127 -2.29 5.23 1.75
CA TRP A 127 -1.67 5.86 0.61
C TRP A 127 -0.24 6.31 0.95
N MET A 128 0.63 6.45 -0.05
CA MET A 128 1.97 6.99 0.17
C MET A 128 2.50 7.73 -1.06
N ILE A 129 3.31 8.76 -0.80
CA ILE A 129 4.18 9.44 -1.75
C ILE A 129 5.60 9.35 -1.20
N VAL A 130 6.54 8.80 -1.98
CA VAL A 130 7.93 8.61 -1.57
C VAL A 130 8.82 9.57 -2.34
N ILE A 131 9.68 10.30 -1.61
CA ILE A 131 10.68 11.24 -2.15
C ILE A 131 11.99 10.98 -1.42
N GLY A 132 12.96 10.36 -2.09
CA GLY A 132 14.20 9.90 -1.45
C GLY A 132 13.90 8.88 -0.34
N ASN A 133 14.29 9.21 0.88
CA ASN A 133 14.00 8.40 2.07
C ASN A 133 12.73 8.85 2.83
N ARG A 134 12.04 9.91 2.36
CA ARG A 134 10.83 10.44 3.01
C ARG A 134 9.57 9.79 2.45
N CYS A 135 8.69 9.35 3.32
CA CYS A 135 7.40 8.78 2.99
C CYS A 135 6.26 9.60 3.60
N PHE A 136 5.52 10.30 2.77
CA PHE A 136 4.27 10.96 3.17
C PHE A 136 3.16 9.92 3.18
N GLY A 137 2.35 9.88 4.23
CA GLY A 137 1.37 8.81 4.43
C GLY A 137 2.03 7.51 4.92
N GLY A 138 1.66 6.35 4.36
CA GLY A 138 2.20 5.05 4.74
C GLY A 138 1.85 4.65 6.18
N TYR A 139 0.69 5.04 6.66
CA TYR A 139 0.28 4.87 8.06
C TYR A 139 0.26 3.42 8.50
N THR A 140 -0.24 2.52 7.66
CA THR A 140 -0.24 1.08 7.96
C THR A 140 1.16 0.48 7.91
N ILE A 141 2.05 1.02 7.04
CA ILE A 141 3.46 0.59 6.97
C ILE A 141 4.21 0.99 8.25
N ARG A 142 3.92 2.19 8.81
CA ARG A 142 4.52 2.64 10.08
C ARG A 142 4.23 1.66 11.20
N VAL A 143 2.98 1.20 11.33
CA VAL A 143 2.57 0.21 12.34
C VAL A 143 3.34 -1.10 12.14
N LEU A 144 3.44 -1.59 10.90
CA LEU A 144 4.18 -2.82 10.60
C LEU A 144 5.67 -2.67 10.90
N ALA A 145 6.29 -1.55 10.52
CA ALA A 145 7.71 -1.28 10.77
C ALA A 145 8.04 -1.20 12.26
N GLN A 146 7.11 -0.73 13.10
CA GLN A 146 7.26 -0.71 14.55
C GLN A 146 7.19 -2.11 15.17
N ARG A 147 6.34 -2.97 14.63
CA ARG A 147 6.14 -4.35 15.12
C ARG A 147 7.26 -5.29 14.68
N GLU A 148 7.72 -5.12 13.44
CA GLU A 148 8.78 -5.92 12.85
C GLU A 148 9.87 -5.01 12.25
N PRO A 149 10.85 -4.59 13.07
CA PRO A 149 11.98 -3.81 12.59
C PRO A 149 12.73 -4.56 11.46
N GLY A 150 12.77 -3.96 10.27
CA GLY A 150 13.35 -4.58 9.06
C GLY A 150 12.33 -5.12 8.07
N ALA A 151 11.04 -5.20 8.41
CA ALA A 151 9.98 -5.57 7.48
C ALA A 151 9.65 -4.44 6.48
N ALA A 152 9.99 -3.20 6.80
CA ALA A 152 9.86 -2.04 5.92
C ALA A 152 11.23 -1.45 5.58
N PRO A 153 11.39 -0.81 4.40
CA PRO A 153 12.61 -0.06 4.10
C PRO A 153 12.81 1.06 5.13
N PRO A 154 14.05 1.53 5.35
CA PRO A 154 14.34 2.60 6.30
C PRO A 154 13.83 3.94 5.76
N LEU A 155 12.54 4.21 5.94
CA LEU A 155 11.86 5.42 5.52
C LEU A 155 11.67 6.37 6.71
N GLU A 156 11.85 7.66 6.47
CA GLU A 156 11.43 8.74 7.34
C GLU A 156 9.96 9.04 7.06
N PHE A 157 9.07 8.64 7.96
CA PHE A 157 7.64 8.91 7.80
C PHE A 157 7.31 10.34 8.16
N VAL A 158 6.65 11.02 7.24
CA VAL A 158 6.26 12.44 7.35
C VAL A 158 4.75 12.55 7.33
N ASP A 159 4.20 13.27 8.31
CA ASP A 159 2.78 13.60 8.26
C ASP A 159 2.55 14.78 7.31
N PRO A 160 1.53 14.71 6.43
CA PRO A 160 1.17 15.85 5.61
C PRO A 160 0.73 17.00 6.51
N THR A 161 1.28 18.19 6.28
CA THR A 161 0.79 19.40 6.93
C THR A 161 -0.63 19.66 6.45
N GLN A 162 -1.56 19.81 7.38
CA GLN A 162 -2.90 20.28 7.06
C GLN A 162 -2.78 21.81 6.82
N ASP A 163 -2.74 22.19 5.55
CA ASP A 163 -2.92 23.57 5.12
C ASP A 163 -4.41 23.89 4.98
#